data_1fe1309312d3f789d67e0e0dc6ea3a76
#
_entry.id   1fe1309312d3f789d67e0e0dc6ea3a76
#
_cell.length_a   1.000
_cell.length_b   1.000
_cell.length_c   1.000
_cell.angle_alpha   90.00
_cell.angle_beta   90.00
_cell.angle_gamma   90.00
#
_symmetry.space_group_name_H-M   'P 1'
#
loop_
_entity.id
_entity.type
_entity.pdbx_description
1 polymer ?
#
loop_
_entity_poly.entity_id
_entity_poly.type
_entity_poly.pdbx_seq_one_letter_code
_entity_poly.pdbx_strand_id
1 'polypeptide(L)'
;MKFKQKFLSSVIALGLVTSSMFVSNANSQQLEVHHIDVGQGESIYIELPDGSDVLIDAGKSNYGSTVVNYLKEQEKNIDIEYLIATHPDADHIGGMSEVFKRLDVKNFIYPKDAPHNTKTWQNVLSLADAEGCNIKDSTPGTTFNIGGATMKFIQPTVDYSDNNDDSVVTYLEYKDVNFMFTGDIEADAEKDMVAQNLVTDVDFMSVPHHGSKGSSTEEFLAKAKPEYAIVSAGANNSYGHPTADALNRYNAIGSKVYRTDQLGDIVIKTDGNTATINGNNVDTSGMPSDITGHWAESQIKDFISKGYLNGYPDGTFKPQASIKRSEFVKILNKVFGLTTKSGKVFDDTVWHWAKDEIDIAVTNGVCQGTSDTTFEPNAPITREQAAKMIANYKKISDMHHNKINGYNDGSQTANWAINEVEAILEAGYMNGYSDTNTFKPKNNITRAEAVVTLGRVIANPNPVMPEPPAPAEPVTPPATNPTPNPPTNIGGSGLTDSSTVYVTPSGKSYHKTKSCTALKRSKVINAVTLSQAKAQGKSDPCNICVK
;
A
#
# COMPACT_ATOMS: atom_id res chain seq x y z
N MET A 1 20.12 -94.73 9.21
CA MET A 1 19.48 -94.34 7.95
C MET A 1 18.03 -94.01 8.21
N LYS A 2 17.62 -92.73 8.25
CA LYS A 2 16.29 -92.23 7.98
C LYS A 2 16.39 -90.67 8.07
N PHE A 3 16.30 -90.02 6.95
CA PHE A 3 16.21 -88.58 6.79
C PHE A 3 14.89 -88.08 7.40
N LYS A 4 14.93 -87.05 8.25
CA LYS A 4 13.77 -86.28 8.64
C LYS A 4 13.99 -84.88 8.10
N GLN A 5 13.22 -84.52 7.05
CA GLN A 5 13.02 -83.15 6.60
C GLN A 5 12.33 -82.33 7.69
N LYS A 6 12.90 -81.22 8.07
CA LYS A 6 12.25 -80.22 8.86
C LYS A 6 11.82 -79.07 7.89
N PHE A 7 10.54 -78.87 7.81
CA PHE A 7 9.90 -77.68 7.20
C PHE A 7 10.30 -76.44 8.00
N LEU A 8 10.91 -75.50 7.34
CA LEU A 8 11.20 -74.15 7.90
C LEU A 8 10.13 -73.21 7.44
N SER A 9 9.21 -72.84 8.34
CA SER A 9 8.20 -71.84 8.11
C SER A 9 8.87 -70.47 8.23
N SER A 10 9.03 -69.77 7.10
CA SER A 10 9.46 -68.36 7.08
C SER A 10 8.29 -67.47 7.46
N VAL A 11 8.35 -66.92 8.66
CA VAL A 11 7.48 -65.78 9.06
C VAL A 11 8.17 -64.52 8.55
N ILE A 12 7.60 -63.90 7.54
CA ILE A 12 7.99 -62.55 7.10
C ILE A 12 7.40 -61.56 8.11
N ALA A 13 8.22 -61.08 9.01
CA ALA A 13 7.89 -59.93 9.85
C ALA A 13 8.04 -58.66 9.00
N LEU A 14 6.92 -58.10 8.62
CA LEU A 14 6.84 -56.76 7.97
C LEU A 14 7.13 -55.72 9.04
N GLY A 15 8.38 -55.30 9.15
CA GLY A 15 8.79 -54.18 10.01
C GLY A 15 8.23 -52.88 9.46
N LEU A 16 7.17 -52.33 10.07
CA LEU A 16 6.82 -50.94 9.91
C LEU A 16 7.95 -50.10 10.50
N VAL A 17 8.81 -49.58 9.64
CA VAL A 17 9.70 -48.47 9.99
C VAL A 17 8.83 -47.23 10.04
N THR A 18 8.30 -46.89 11.21
CA THR A 18 7.80 -45.54 11.47
C THR A 18 9.02 -44.63 11.49
N SER A 19 9.33 -44.02 10.36
CA SER A 19 10.18 -42.84 10.34
C SER A 19 9.42 -41.75 11.12
N SER A 20 9.72 -41.64 12.41
CA SER A 20 9.49 -40.44 13.16
C SER A 20 10.26 -39.33 12.42
N MET A 21 9.58 -38.60 11.56
CA MET A 21 10.06 -37.28 11.19
C MET A 21 10.20 -36.52 12.53
N PHE A 22 11.43 -36.42 13.00
CA PHE A 22 11.80 -35.32 13.86
C PHE A 22 11.54 -34.06 13.03
N VAL A 23 10.34 -33.47 13.18
CA VAL A 23 10.17 -32.07 12.95
C VAL A 23 11.10 -31.44 13.98
N SER A 24 12.32 -31.14 13.58
CA SER A 24 13.09 -30.13 14.27
C SER A 24 12.18 -28.90 14.19
N ASN A 25 11.57 -28.54 15.31
CA ASN A 25 11.24 -27.15 15.54
C ASN A 25 12.60 -26.44 15.41
N ALA A 26 12.91 -25.96 14.21
CA ALA A 26 13.72 -24.80 14.08
C ALA A 26 12.93 -23.73 14.84
N ASN A 27 13.25 -23.48 16.11
CA ASN A 27 13.04 -22.18 16.68
C ASN A 27 13.63 -21.23 15.64
N SER A 28 12.80 -20.57 14.90
CA SER A 28 13.24 -19.45 14.08
C SER A 28 13.82 -18.49 15.11
N GLN A 29 15.14 -18.39 15.15
CA GLN A 29 15.81 -17.45 16.02
C GLN A 29 15.25 -16.09 15.67
N GLN A 30 14.53 -15.51 16.60
CA GLN A 30 13.87 -14.19 16.44
C GLN A 30 14.80 -13.15 17.05
N LEU A 31 14.76 -11.95 16.50
CA LEU A 31 15.30 -10.80 17.17
C LEU A 31 14.24 -10.32 18.15
N GLU A 32 14.63 -10.05 19.40
CA GLU A 32 13.76 -9.52 20.43
C GLU A 32 14.29 -8.16 20.93
N VAL A 33 13.38 -7.17 21.03
CA VAL A 33 13.67 -5.84 21.56
C VAL A 33 12.78 -5.61 22.77
N HIS A 34 13.38 -5.41 23.93
CA HIS A 34 12.70 -5.26 25.21
C HIS A 34 12.89 -3.83 25.72
N HIS A 35 11.83 -3.04 25.74
CA HIS A 35 11.78 -1.78 26.48
C HIS A 35 11.39 -2.11 27.91
N ILE A 36 12.37 -2.09 28.82
CA ILE A 36 12.22 -2.49 30.22
C ILE A 36 11.60 -1.33 31.01
N ASP A 37 10.59 -1.61 31.83
CA ASP A 37 10.01 -0.60 32.74
C ASP A 37 10.97 -0.29 33.89
N VAL A 38 11.72 0.78 33.72
CA VAL A 38 12.64 1.35 34.71
C VAL A 38 12.08 2.63 35.34
N GLY A 39 10.74 2.79 35.34
CA GLY A 39 10.10 4.02 35.73
C GLY A 39 10.46 5.17 34.78
N GLN A 40 10.79 6.34 35.34
CA GLN A 40 11.24 7.47 34.53
C GLN A 40 12.73 7.28 34.17
N GLY A 41 13.00 6.96 32.90
CA GLY A 41 14.29 6.64 32.34
C GLY A 41 14.15 5.67 31.19
N GLU A 42 15.27 5.26 30.58
CA GLU A 42 15.29 4.31 29.47
C GLU A 42 16.19 3.10 29.78
N SER A 43 15.76 1.93 29.34
CA SER A 43 16.60 0.73 29.25
C SER A 43 16.03 -0.18 28.17
N ILE A 44 16.82 -0.47 27.15
CA ILE A 44 16.40 -1.28 26.01
C ILE A 44 17.39 -2.45 25.87
N TYR A 45 16.87 -3.66 25.98
CA TYR A 45 17.63 -4.88 25.77
C TYR A 45 17.27 -5.49 24.43
N ILE A 46 18.28 -5.88 23.64
CA ILE A 46 18.13 -6.49 22.33
C ILE A 46 18.82 -7.84 22.33
N GLU A 47 18.04 -8.90 22.19
CA GLU A 47 18.52 -10.26 21.99
C GLU A 47 18.48 -10.58 20.50
N LEU A 48 19.63 -10.97 19.95
CA LEU A 48 19.78 -11.26 18.54
C LEU A 48 19.70 -12.77 18.25
N PRO A 49 19.38 -13.15 17.00
CA PRO A 49 19.14 -14.55 16.63
C PRO A 49 20.28 -15.53 16.89
N ASP A 50 21.52 -15.07 17.04
CA ASP A 50 22.67 -15.91 17.34
C ASP A 50 23.02 -15.96 18.85
N GLY A 51 22.23 -15.29 19.69
CA GLY A 51 22.44 -15.15 21.12
C GLY A 51 23.39 -14.02 21.52
N SER A 52 23.75 -13.13 20.59
CA SER A 52 24.45 -11.88 20.94
C SER A 52 23.49 -10.88 21.54
N ASP A 53 23.98 -10.04 22.45
CA ASP A 53 23.17 -9.10 23.21
C ASP A 53 23.63 -7.65 23.10
N VAL A 54 22.67 -6.72 23.04
CA VAL A 54 22.92 -5.29 23.15
C VAL A 54 22.04 -4.71 24.26
N LEU A 55 22.62 -3.94 25.15
CA LEU A 55 21.90 -3.15 26.13
C LEU A 55 22.12 -1.66 25.84
N ILE A 56 21.03 -0.94 25.55
CA ILE A 56 21.03 0.51 25.40
C ILE A 56 20.44 1.09 26.70
N ASP A 57 21.22 1.85 27.44
CA ASP A 57 20.89 2.43 28.72
C ASP A 57 20.47 1.41 29.80
N ALA A 58 20.37 1.85 31.05
CA ALA A 58 20.05 0.97 32.18
C ALA A 58 19.19 1.67 33.27
N GLY A 59 18.53 2.77 32.91
CA GLY A 59 17.69 3.51 33.81
C GLY A 59 18.45 4.17 34.95
N LYS A 60 17.69 4.64 35.94
CA LYS A 60 18.24 5.24 37.20
C LYS A 60 18.96 4.18 38.02
N SER A 61 19.86 4.64 38.90
CA SER A 61 20.68 3.76 39.78
C SER A 61 19.87 2.79 40.63
N ASN A 62 18.66 3.16 41.05
CA ASN A 62 17.78 2.30 41.82
C ASN A 62 17.10 1.20 41.01
N TYR A 63 17.14 1.28 39.68
CA TYR A 63 16.64 0.25 38.75
C TYR A 63 17.72 -0.68 38.20
N GLY A 64 19.01 -0.39 38.39
CA GLY A 64 20.09 -1.24 37.89
C GLY A 64 19.96 -2.73 38.24
N SER A 65 19.54 -3.04 39.49
CA SER A 65 19.27 -4.43 39.89
C SER A 65 18.03 -5.01 39.20
N THR A 66 17.02 -4.21 38.87
CA THR A 66 15.85 -4.63 38.11
C THR A 66 16.27 -5.02 36.70
N VAL A 67 17.04 -4.15 36.00
CA VAL A 67 17.59 -4.44 34.67
C VAL A 67 18.39 -5.73 34.68
N VAL A 68 19.41 -5.86 35.54
CA VAL A 68 20.24 -7.06 35.61
C VAL A 68 19.44 -8.34 35.89
N ASN A 69 18.43 -8.27 36.77
CA ASN A 69 17.59 -9.44 37.03
C ASN A 69 16.71 -9.78 35.84
N TYR A 70 16.14 -8.78 35.17
CA TYR A 70 15.37 -8.95 33.94
C TYR A 70 16.19 -9.69 32.88
N LEU A 71 17.42 -9.23 32.60
CA LEU A 71 18.28 -9.85 31.63
C LEU A 71 18.59 -11.32 31.99
N LYS A 72 18.88 -11.60 33.27
CA LYS A 72 19.12 -12.97 33.76
C LYS A 72 17.90 -13.88 33.74
N GLU A 73 16.70 -13.34 33.64
CA GLU A 73 15.47 -14.10 33.41
C GLU A 73 15.33 -14.49 31.94
N GLN A 74 15.85 -13.67 31.00
CA GLN A 74 15.90 -14.00 29.59
C GLN A 74 16.98 -15.04 29.32
N GLU A 75 18.21 -14.83 29.82
CA GLU A 75 19.33 -15.74 29.67
C GLU A 75 20.12 -15.91 30.97
N LYS A 76 20.42 -17.18 31.35
CA LYS A 76 21.08 -17.48 32.64
C LYS A 76 22.54 -17.03 32.71
N ASN A 77 23.26 -17.08 31.60
CA ASN A 77 24.68 -16.75 31.53
C ASN A 77 24.90 -15.62 30.53
N ILE A 78 24.15 -14.54 30.72
CA ILE A 78 24.19 -13.40 29.82
C ILE A 78 25.54 -12.69 29.94
N ASP A 79 26.18 -12.45 28.80
CA ASP A 79 27.28 -11.52 28.61
C ASP A 79 26.84 -10.48 27.56
N ILE A 80 27.18 -9.23 27.78
CA ILE A 80 26.71 -8.11 26.95
C ILE A 80 27.77 -7.81 25.88
N GLU A 81 27.44 -8.10 24.60
CA GLU A 81 28.34 -7.78 23.49
C GLU A 81 28.55 -6.27 23.35
N TYR A 82 27.48 -5.50 23.51
CA TYR A 82 27.54 -4.04 23.44
C TYR A 82 26.65 -3.41 24.52
N LEU A 83 27.26 -2.67 25.43
CA LEU A 83 26.57 -1.73 26.32
C LEU A 83 26.68 -0.32 25.69
N ILE A 84 25.58 0.32 25.39
CA ILE A 84 25.52 1.64 24.76
C ILE A 84 24.95 2.62 25.77
N ALA A 85 25.69 3.66 26.13
CA ALA A 85 25.17 4.82 26.83
C ALA A 85 24.75 5.87 25.79
N THR A 86 23.47 6.24 25.76
CA THR A 86 22.98 7.24 24.81
C THR A 86 23.56 8.61 25.14
N HIS A 87 23.47 9.02 26.40
CA HIS A 87 24.02 10.28 26.92
C HIS A 87 24.24 10.17 28.45
N PRO A 88 24.96 11.12 29.11
CA PRO A 88 25.45 10.93 30.48
C PRO A 88 24.41 11.17 31.59
N ASP A 89 23.13 11.30 31.30
CA ASP A 89 22.10 11.60 32.29
C ASP A 89 21.78 10.40 33.18
N ALA A 90 21.44 10.68 34.46
CA ALA A 90 21.34 9.66 35.48
C ALA A 90 20.18 8.66 35.29
N ASP A 91 19.14 9.01 34.54
CA ASP A 91 18.02 8.15 34.24
C ASP A 91 18.26 7.27 32.97
N HIS A 92 19.43 7.39 32.37
CA HIS A 92 19.95 6.53 31.34
C HIS A 92 21.09 5.64 31.84
N ILE A 93 22.11 6.25 32.43
CA ILE A 93 23.35 5.52 32.80
C ILE A 93 23.40 5.08 34.25
N GLY A 94 22.46 5.52 35.09
CA GLY A 94 22.56 5.28 36.53
C GLY A 94 22.63 3.80 36.93
N GLY A 95 21.87 2.95 36.24
CA GLY A 95 21.83 1.52 36.46
C GLY A 95 23.04 0.74 35.91
N MET A 96 23.84 1.34 35.02
CA MET A 96 25.00 0.70 34.40
C MET A 96 26.04 0.23 35.41
N SER A 97 26.11 0.91 36.56
CA SER A 97 26.96 0.49 37.69
C SER A 97 26.65 -0.93 38.19
N GLU A 98 25.38 -1.35 38.15
CA GLU A 98 25.00 -2.72 38.51
C GLU A 98 25.22 -3.69 37.37
N VAL A 99 25.09 -3.24 36.13
CA VAL A 99 25.42 -4.03 34.91
C VAL A 99 26.90 -4.44 34.99
N PHE A 100 27.83 -3.49 35.07
CA PHE A 100 29.26 -3.77 35.15
C PHE A 100 29.69 -4.61 36.36
N LYS A 101 28.98 -4.54 37.48
CA LYS A 101 29.29 -5.37 38.66
C LYS A 101 28.84 -6.83 38.55
N ARG A 102 27.87 -7.12 37.73
CA ARG A 102 27.13 -8.38 37.78
C ARG A 102 27.06 -9.14 36.45
N LEU A 103 27.40 -8.48 35.34
CA LEU A 103 27.44 -9.02 34.00
C LEU A 103 28.80 -8.74 33.38
N ASP A 104 29.20 -9.57 32.42
CA ASP A 104 30.40 -9.39 31.60
C ASP A 104 30.05 -8.49 30.41
N VAL A 105 30.78 -7.38 30.24
CA VAL A 105 30.55 -6.40 29.16
C VAL A 105 31.75 -6.39 28.23
N LYS A 106 31.55 -6.76 26.96
CA LYS A 106 32.64 -6.86 25.99
C LYS A 106 33.02 -5.52 25.36
N ASN A 107 32.03 -4.72 25.00
CA ASN A 107 32.23 -3.41 24.40
C ASN A 107 31.34 -2.38 25.07
N PHE A 108 31.90 -1.24 25.46
CA PHE A 108 31.16 -0.11 25.97
C PHE A 108 31.25 1.07 24.98
N ILE A 109 30.09 1.59 24.58
CA ILE A 109 29.97 2.66 23.59
C ILE A 109 29.29 3.85 24.25
N TYR A 110 29.78 5.06 23.97
CA TYR A 110 29.24 6.29 24.53
C TYR A 110 29.48 7.50 23.61
N PRO A 111 28.74 8.62 23.77
CA PRO A 111 28.99 9.84 23.01
C PRO A 111 30.29 10.48 23.46
N LYS A 112 31.21 10.69 22.50
CA LYS A 112 32.57 11.20 22.75
C LYS A 112 32.59 12.61 23.33
N ASP A 113 31.72 13.45 22.79
CA ASP A 113 31.77 14.91 23.02
C ASP A 113 30.87 15.35 24.19
N ALA A 114 30.10 14.44 24.79
CA ALA A 114 29.27 14.72 25.96
C ALA A 114 30.11 15.07 27.20
N PRO A 115 29.71 16.06 28.02
CA PRO A 115 30.45 16.47 29.22
C PRO A 115 30.50 15.33 30.27
N HIS A 116 31.70 14.88 30.60
CA HIS A 116 31.97 13.75 31.49
C HIS A 116 32.22 14.18 32.94
N ASN A 117 31.44 15.11 33.47
CA ASN A 117 31.72 15.77 34.75
C ASN A 117 30.85 15.31 35.94
N THR A 118 29.81 14.45 35.70
CA THR A 118 28.98 13.93 36.77
C THR A 118 29.63 12.77 37.52
N LYS A 119 29.33 12.61 38.81
CA LYS A 119 29.81 11.46 39.58
C LYS A 119 29.31 10.13 39.05
N THR A 120 28.09 10.09 38.54
CA THR A 120 27.50 8.89 37.92
C THR A 120 28.32 8.47 36.73
N TRP A 121 28.62 9.41 35.83
CA TRP A 121 29.40 9.16 34.63
C TRP A 121 30.83 8.69 34.94
N GLN A 122 31.53 9.42 35.85
CA GLN A 122 32.87 9.04 36.29
C GLN A 122 32.93 7.63 36.89
N ASN A 123 31.89 7.24 37.67
CA ASN A 123 31.80 5.90 38.22
C ASN A 123 31.59 4.85 37.11
N VAL A 124 30.73 5.11 36.13
CA VAL A 124 30.50 4.21 34.99
C VAL A 124 31.78 3.99 34.21
N LEU A 125 32.50 5.07 33.84
CA LEU A 125 33.79 4.96 33.13
C LEU A 125 34.85 4.18 33.93
N SER A 126 34.91 4.43 35.25
CA SER A 126 35.85 3.71 36.12
C SER A 126 35.55 2.19 36.20
N LEU A 127 34.28 1.82 36.15
CA LEU A 127 33.87 0.41 36.13
C LEU A 127 34.13 -0.22 34.78
N ALA A 128 33.89 0.50 33.70
CA ALA A 128 34.20 0.02 32.34
C ALA A 128 35.71 -0.22 32.13
N ASP A 129 36.54 0.69 32.67
CA ASP A 129 38.01 0.53 32.67
C ASP A 129 38.46 -0.65 33.54
N ALA A 130 37.84 -0.83 34.71
CA ALA A 130 38.15 -1.95 35.59
C ALA A 130 37.72 -3.31 35.05
N GLU A 131 36.62 -3.37 34.29
CA GLU A 131 36.15 -4.55 33.59
C GLU A 131 37.13 -4.96 32.48
N GLY A 132 37.82 -4.00 31.87
CA GLY A 132 38.72 -4.23 30.75
C GLY A 132 38.00 -4.42 29.42
N CYS A 133 36.75 -3.98 29.32
CA CYS A 133 35.98 -4.01 28.08
C CYS A 133 36.56 -3.05 27.03
N ASN A 134 36.23 -3.28 25.75
CA ASN A 134 36.62 -2.34 24.69
C ASN A 134 35.77 -1.08 24.81
N ILE A 135 36.38 0.04 25.19
CA ILE A 135 35.69 1.34 25.26
C ILE A 135 35.84 2.02 23.90
N LYS A 136 34.72 2.46 23.32
CA LYS A 136 34.66 3.05 21.96
C LYS A 136 33.75 4.27 21.95
N ASP A 137 34.16 5.28 21.19
CA ASP A 137 33.30 6.41 20.88
C ASP A 137 32.22 6.00 19.86
N SER A 138 31.03 6.56 19.98
CA SER A 138 29.93 6.42 19.03
C SER A 138 30.15 7.31 17.79
N THR A 139 31.14 6.98 16.95
CA THR A 139 31.40 7.79 15.76
C THR A 139 30.21 7.75 14.80
N PRO A 140 29.59 8.90 14.43
CA PRO A 140 28.49 8.95 13.49
C PRO A 140 28.81 8.26 12.16
N GLY A 141 27.87 7.48 11.62
CA GLY A 141 28.04 6.70 10.41
C GLY A 141 28.72 5.34 10.59
N THR A 142 29.24 5.03 11.79
CA THR A 142 29.78 3.69 12.10
C THR A 142 28.68 2.65 11.93
N THR A 143 29.00 1.59 11.18
CA THR A 143 28.09 0.47 10.91
C THR A 143 28.79 -0.84 11.28
N PHE A 144 28.09 -1.74 11.93
CA PHE A 144 28.59 -3.08 12.26
C PHE A 144 27.46 -4.13 12.20
N ASN A 145 27.83 -5.38 11.92
CA ASN A 145 26.91 -6.49 11.88
C ASN A 145 26.97 -7.25 13.20
N ILE A 146 25.82 -7.60 13.74
CA ILE A 146 25.69 -8.38 14.96
C ILE A 146 24.45 -9.29 14.83
N GLY A 147 24.61 -10.57 15.13
CA GLY A 147 23.51 -11.54 15.18
C GLY A 147 22.64 -11.66 13.93
N GLY A 148 23.19 -11.29 12.75
CA GLY A 148 22.44 -11.27 11.50
C GLY A 148 21.67 -9.97 11.24
N ALA A 149 21.75 -9.00 12.16
CA ALA A 149 21.25 -7.65 11.99
C ALA A 149 22.38 -6.67 11.64
N THR A 150 22.03 -5.51 11.11
CA THR A 150 22.95 -4.39 10.88
C THR A 150 22.62 -3.24 11.82
N MET A 151 23.59 -2.79 12.61
CA MET A 151 23.45 -1.67 13.51
C MET A 151 24.30 -0.49 13.03
N LYS A 152 23.74 0.73 13.10
CA LYS A 152 24.40 1.95 12.62
C LYS A 152 24.13 3.11 13.57
N PHE A 153 25.16 3.91 13.86
CA PHE A 153 25.01 5.18 14.56
C PHE A 153 24.65 6.29 13.58
N ILE A 154 23.53 6.94 13.81
CA ILE A 154 22.95 7.93 12.87
C ILE A 154 22.77 9.32 13.49
N GLN A 155 23.32 9.58 14.69
CA GLN A 155 23.33 10.92 15.27
C GLN A 155 24.09 11.90 14.35
N PRO A 156 23.78 13.21 14.43
CA PRO A 156 24.51 14.24 13.68
C PRO A 156 25.99 14.32 14.07
N THR A 157 26.80 14.89 13.21
CA THR A 157 28.23 15.20 13.48
C THR A 157 28.39 16.61 14.07
N VAL A 158 27.49 17.01 14.93
CA VAL A 158 27.45 18.32 15.59
C VAL A 158 27.65 18.10 17.08
N ASP A 159 28.39 18.99 17.72
CA ASP A 159 28.58 19.04 19.18
C ASP A 159 27.57 20.04 19.75
N TYR A 160 26.69 19.57 20.61
CA TYR A 160 25.62 20.37 21.17
C TYR A 160 25.98 20.85 22.58
N SER A 161 25.40 21.98 23.00
CA SER A 161 25.53 22.46 24.38
C SER A 161 24.63 21.74 25.36
N ASP A 162 23.63 20.99 24.85
CA ASP A 162 22.73 20.16 25.62
C ASP A 162 23.11 18.68 25.45
N ASN A 163 23.28 17.96 26.57
CA ASN A 163 23.66 16.54 26.56
C ASN A 163 22.63 15.66 25.88
N ASN A 164 21.36 16.06 25.90
CA ASN A 164 20.29 15.32 25.27
C ASN A 164 20.49 15.23 23.76
N ASP A 165 20.80 16.38 23.14
CA ASP A 165 21.03 16.44 21.68
C ASP A 165 22.33 15.72 21.24
N ASP A 166 23.27 15.44 22.18
CA ASP A 166 24.45 14.60 21.93
C ASP A 166 24.16 13.10 22.06
N SER A 167 22.89 12.70 22.25
CA SER A 167 22.53 11.28 22.37
C SER A 167 22.99 10.46 21.18
N VAL A 168 23.51 9.25 21.48
CA VAL A 168 23.78 8.22 20.46
C VAL A 168 22.46 7.75 19.90
N VAL A 169 22.20 8.05 18.63
CA VAL A 169 21.03 7.55 17.91
C VAL A 169 21.43 6.30 17.15
N THR A 170 20.73 5.19 17.45
CA THR A 170 21.03 3.89 16.85
C THR A 170 19.94 3.47 15.90
N TYR A 171 20.31 3.11 14.67
CA TYR A 171 19.44 2.43 13.70
C TYR A 171 19.80 0.96 13.64
N LEU A 172 18.81 0.08 13.76
CA LEU A 172 18.96 -1.37 13.68
C LEU A 172 18.07 -1.89 12.57
N GLU A 173 18.64 -2.66 11.66
CA GLU A 173 17.95 -3.33 10.55
C GLU A 173 18.11 -4.85 10.67
N TYR A 174 17.01 -5.55 10.69
CA TYR A 174 16.98 -7.02 10.66
C TYR A 174 16.04 -7.47 9.55
N LYS A 175 16.61 -7.82 8.40
CA LYS A 175 15.90 -8.13 7.14
C LYS A 175 14.98 -6.96 6.73
N ASP A 176 13.65 -7.20 6.73
CA ASP A 176 12.67 -6.19 6.31
C ASP A 176 12.10 -5.37 7.49
N VAL A 177 12.57 -5.60 8.73
CA VAL A 177 12.11 -4.89 9.94
C VAL A 177 13.23 -4.03 10.49
N ASN A 178 12.91 -2.78 10.81
CA ASN A 178 13.88 -1.82 11.29
C ASN A 178 13.41 -1.01 12.51
N PHE A 179 14.40 -0.54 13.28
CA PHE A 179 14.23 0.15 14.54
C PHE A 179 15.10 1.40 14.59
N MET A 180 14.62 2.44 15.28
CA MET A 180 15.40 3.61 15.64
C MET A 180 15.31 3.83 17.14
N PHE A 181 16.46 3.85 17.82
CA PHE A 181 16.62 4.16 19.22
C PHE A 181 17.25 5.53 19.34
N THR A 182 16.54 6.46 19.94
CA THR A 182 16.81 7.90 19.80
C THR A 182 17.51 8.50 21.01
N GLY A 183 17.49 7.81 22.19
CA GLY A 183 17.82 8.47 23.44
C GLY A 183 16.95 9.71 23.65
N ASP A 184 17.55 10.78 24.15
CA ASP A 184 16.82 11.99 24.52
C ASP A 184 17.03 13.17 23.56
N ILE A 185 17.33 12.91 22.27
CA ILE A 185 17.46 14.00 21.28
C ILE A 185 16.24 14.93 21.31
N GLU A 186 16.51 16.22 21.11
CA GLU A 186 15.49 17.26 21.01
C GLU A 186 15.51 17.94 19.64
N ALA A 187 14.83 19.06 19.52
CA ALA A 187 14.55 19.71 18.23
C ALA A 187 15.79 20.11 17.42
N ASP A 188 16.91 20.45 18.07
CA ASP A 188 18.13 20.88 17.37
C ASP A 188 18.81 19.68 16.72
N ALA A 189 18.99 18.56 17.42
CA ALA A 189 19.54 17.33 16.84
C ALA A 189 18.60 16.73 15.79
N GLU A 190 17.29 16.67 16.05
CA GLU A 190 16.29 16.20 15.08
C GLU A 190 16.35 16.97 13.76
N LYS A 191 16.44 18.30 13.83
CA LYS A 191 16.57 19.18 12.66
C LYS A 191 17.84 18.90 11.85
N ASP A 192 18.97 18.73 12.55
CA ASP A 192 20.24 18.43 11.90
C ASP A 192 20.25 17.02 11.30
N MET A 193 19.62 16.02 11.95
CA MET A 193 19.41 14.69 11.38
C MET A 193 18.61 14.75 10.09
N VAL A 194 17.55 15.54 10.03
CA VAL A 194 16.74 15.73 8.81
C VAL A 194 17.55 16.42 7.73
N ALA A 195 18.27 17.49 8.07
CA ALA A 195 19.09 18.27 7.12
C ALA A 195 20.23 17.44 6.52
N GLN A 196 20.83 16.53 7.29
CA GLN A 196 21.91 15.63 6.87
C GLN A 196 21.38 14.33 6.21
N ASN A 197 20.06 14.16 6.04
CA ASN A 197 19.40 12.95 5.52
C ASN A 197 19.77 11.66 6.29
N LEU A 198 19.86 11.75 7.61
CA LEU A 198 20.16 10.63 8.50
C LEU A 198 18.88 9.87 8.92
N VAL A 199 17.72 10.49 8.75
CA VAL A 199 16.42 9.93 9.11
C VAL A 199 15.81 9.21 7.93
N THR A 200 15.42 7.95 8.13
CA THR A 200 14.67 7.12 7.19
C THR A 200 13.35 6.68 7.80
N ASP A 201 12.42 6.20 6.99
CA ASP A 201 11.17 5.55 7.42
C ASP A 201 11.52 4.33 8.30
N VAL A 202 10.84 4.15 9.44
CA VAL A 202 11.11 3.06 10.39
C VAL A 202 9.84 2.39 10.89
N ASP A 203 9.90 1.08 11.14
CA ASP A 203 8.77 0.32 11.70
C ASP A 203 8.56 0.66 13.17
N PHE A 204 9.66 0.65 13.95
CA PHE A 204 9.65 0.87 15.40
C PHE A 204 10.59 2.01 15.79
N MET A 205 10.15 2.87 16.69
CA MET A 205 10.98 3.95 17.20
C MET A 205 10.82 4.09 18.73
N SER A 206 11.93 4.16 19.48
CA SER A 206 11.87 4.71 20.84
C SER A 206 11.55 6.20 20.75
N VAL A 207 10.62 6.65 21.57
CA VAL A 207 10.17 8.06 21.53
C VAL A 207 11.20 8.94 22.21
N PRO A 208 11.78 9.93 21.51
CA PRO A 208 12.82 10.77 22.05
C PRO A 208 12.40 11.46 23.36
N HIS A 209 13.32 11.49 24.30
CA HIS A 209 13.21 12.19 25.58
C HIS A 209 11.90 11.88 26.31
N HIS A 210 11.54 10.59 26.35
CA HIS A 210 10.35 10.07 27.04
C HIS A 210 9.02 10.72 26.60
N GLY A 211 8.98 11.35 25.44
CA GLY A 211 7.85 12.13 24.95
C GLY A 211 7.80 13.56 25.50
N SER A 212 8.97 14.19 25.69
CA SER A 212 9.10 15.61 25.98
C SER A 212 8.38 16.47 24.95
N LYS A 213 7.97 17.67 25.36
CA LYS A 213 7.40 18.66 24.45
C LYS A 213 8.44 19.16 23.44
N GLY A 214 9.72 19.20 23.81
CA GLY A 214 10.85 19.70 23.02
C GLY A 214 11.31 18.76 21.91
N SER A 215 10.92 17.46 21.98
CA SER A 215 11.32 16.42 21.06
C SER A 215 10.19 16.00 20.12
N SER A 216 10.47 15.09 19.19
CA SER A 216 9.50 14.53 18.24
C SER A 216 8.86 15.60 17.35
N THR A 217 9.67 16.44 16.73
CA THR A 217 9.21 17.53 15.86
C THR A 217 8.44 17.00 14.65
N GLU A 218 7.50 17.80 14.12
CA GLU A 218 6.71 17.40 12.94
C GLU A 218 7.61 17.09 11.72
N GLU A 219 8.71 17.82 11.56
CA GLU A 219 9.65 17.63 10.45
C GLU A 219 10.41 16.30 10.58
N PHE A 220 10.89 15.97 11.75
CA PHE A 220 11.52 14.69 12.06
C PHE A 220 10.56 13.52 11.85
N LEU A 221 9.37 13.60 12.45
CA LEU A 221 8.34 12.57 12.32
C LEU A 221 7.81 12.40 10.90
N ALA A 222 7.78 13.47 10.09
CA ALA A 222 7.42 13.38 8.67
C ALA A 222 8.42 12.57 7.84
N LYS A 223 9.66 12.41 8.34
CA LYS A 223 10.72 11.58 7.74
C LYS A 223 10.76 10.18 8.34
N ALA A 224 10.78 10.08 9.65
CA ALA A 224 10.88 8.81 10.37
C ALA A 224 9.61 7.95 10.23
N LYS A 225 8.43 8.55 10.24
CA LYS A 225 7.11 7.94 10.10
C LYS A 225 6.94 6.61 10.84
N PRO A 226 7.34 6.49 12.10
CA PRO A 226 7.27 5.21 12.79
C PRO A 226 5.85 4.67 12.80
N GLU A 227 5.69 3.39 12.43
CA GLU A 227 4.39 2.72 12.55
C GLU A 227 4.06 2.48 14.02
N TYR A 228 5.09 2.17 14.80
CA TYR A 228 5.00 1.89 16.24
C TYR A 228 6.00 2.75 16.98
N ALA A 229 5.50 3.55 17.92
CA ALA A 229 6.30 4.40 18.78
C ALA A 229 6.24 3.87 20.22
N ILE A 230 7.40 3.62 20.84
CA ILE A 230 7.51 3.08 22.19
C ILE A 230 7.99 4.20 23.11
N VAL A 231 7.20 4.53 24.12
CA VAL A 231 7.55 5.54 25.14
C VAL A 231 8.05 4.84 26.38
N SER A 232 9.30 5.03 26.72
CA SER A 232 9.86 4.67 28.03
C SER A 232 9.60 5.82 29.02
N ALA A 233 8.66 5.67 29.96
CA ALA A 233 8.32 6.70 30.92
C ALA A 233 7.73 6.10 32.20
N GLY A 234 7.91 6.77 33.32
CA GLY A 234 7.37 6.33 34.61
C GLY A 234 5.93 6.79 34.84
N ALA A 235 5.12 5.94 35.45
CA ALA A 235 3.77 6.31 35.86
C ALA A 235 3.80 7.49 36.87
N ASN A 236 2.95 8.50 36.60
CA ASN A 236 2.86 9.70 37.42
C ASN A 236 4.19 10.47 37.64
N ASN A 237 5.07 10.41 36.61
CA ASN A 237 6.35 11.12 36.69
C ASN A 237 6.17 12.64 36.84
N SER A 238 7.13 13.30 37.47
CA SER A 238 7.06 14.73 37.77
C SER A 238 7.29 15.64 36.56
N TYR A 239 7.74 15.09 35.45
CA TYR A 239 8.00 15.81 34.19
C TYR A 239 6.74 15.97 33.35
N GLY A 240 5.71 15.16 33.61
CA GLY A 240 4.50 15.11 32.78
C GLY A 240 4.71 14.42 31.44
N HIS A 241 5.72 13.58 31.33
CA HIS A 241 6.02 12.80 30.13
C HIS A 241 5.23 11.48 30.11
N PRO A 242 4.79 11.02 28.89
CA PRO A 242 4.80 11.77 27.65
C PRO A 242 3.78 12.92 27.68
N THR A 243 4.16 14.05 27.08
CA THR A 243 3.28 15.21 26.98
C THR A 243 2.16 14.99 25.96
N ALA A 244 1.03 15.69 26.17
CA ALA A 244 -0.05 15.63 25.18
C ALA A 244 0.37 16.15 23.80
N ASP A 245 1.28 17.14 23.76
CA ASP A 245 1.82 17.69 22.50
C ASP A 245 2.60 16.63 21.72
N ALA A 246 3.48 15.86 22.36
CA ALA A 246 4.20 14.77 21.74
C ALA A 246 3.24 13.68 21.25
N LEU A 247 2.33 13.19 22.09
CA LEU A 247 1.36 12.16 21.71
C LEU A 247 0.48 12.60 20.53
N ASN A 248 0.09 13.87 20.47
CA ASN A 248 -0.70 14.39 19.35
C ASN A 248 0.09 14.37 18.03
N ARG A 249 1.41 14.64 18.05
CA ARG A 249 2.25 14.55 16.85
C ARG A 249 2.35 13.13 16.30
N TYR A 250 2.52 12.12 17.16
CA TYR A 250 2.47 10.71 16.75
C TYR A 250 1.11 10.30 16.19
N ASN A 251 0.03 10.70 16.88
CA ASN A 251 -1.33 10.45 16.40
C ASN A 251 -1.60 11.09 15.03
N ALA A 252 -1.05 12.29 14.78
CA ALA A 252 -1.24 13.00 13.52
C ALA A 252 -0.62 12.28 12.31
N ILE A 253 0.45 11.50 12.52
CA ILE A 253 1.08 10.68 11.48
C ILE A 253 0.54 9.25 11.43
N GLY A 254 -0.41 8.89 12.31
CA GLY A 254 -1.01 7.55 12.36
C GLY A 254 -0.18 6.51 13.12
N SER A 255 0.86 6.91 13.84
CA SER A 255 1.69 6.02 14.63
C SER A 255 0.92 5.43 15.81
N LYS A 256 1.12 4.14 16.10
CA LYS A 256 0.54 3.45 17.25
C LYS A 256 1.49 3.57 18.43
N VAL A 257 1.05 4.24 19.50
CA VAL A 257 1.89 4.52 20.66
C VAL A 257 1.68 3.46 21.74
N TYR A 258 2.79 2.85 22.20
CA TYR A 258 2.87 1.95 23.34
C TYR A 258 3.69 2.62 24.43
N ARG A 259 3.33 2.43 25.71
CA ARG A 259 3.91 3.15 26.83
C ARG A 259 4.23 2.24 28.00
N THR A 260 5.45 2.29 28.54
CA THR A 260 5.86 1.47 29.68
C THR A 260 5.10 1.82 30.96
N ASP A 261 4.73 3.08 31.15
CA ASP A 261 3.93 3.52 32.32
C ASP A 261 2.50 2.96 32.36
N GLN A 262 2.04 2.34 31.28
CA GLN A 262 0.72 1.73 31.16
C GLN A 262 0.76 0.21 31.02
N LEU A 263 1.81 -0.32 30.42
CA LEU A 263 1.89 -1.72 30.01
C LEU A 263 2.96 -2.51 30.77
N GLY A 264 3.82 -1.84 31.56
CA GLY A 264 5.05 -2.45 32.07
C GLY A 264 6.05 -2.66 30.95
N ASP A 265 6.80 -3.76 30.99
CA ASP A 265 7.74 -4.09 29.94
C ASP A 265 7.06 -4.30 28.58
N ILE A 266 7.69 -3.79 27.51
CA ILE A 266 7.18 -3.92 26.15
C ILE A 266 8.20 -4.72 25.34
N VAL A 267 7.78 -5.88 24.87
CA VAL A 267 8.64 -6.81 24.12
C VAL A 267 8.19 -6.90 22.69
N ILE A 268 9.08 -6.55 21.77
CA ILE A 268 8.91 -6.69 20.32
C ILE A 268 9.70 -7.90 19.88
N LYS A 269 9.05 -8.86 19.19
CA LYS A 269 9.71 -10.05 18.61
C LYS A 269 9.51 -10.05 17.12
N THR A 270 10.57 -10.32 16.36
CA THR A 270 10.49 -10.39 14.90
C THR A 270 11.36 -11.48 14.30
N ASP A 271 10.86 -12.11 13.26
CA ASP A 271 11.64 -13.01 12.37
C ASP A 271 12.27 -12.25 11.19
N GLY A 272 12.10 -10.93 11.16
CA GLY A 272 12.54 -10.02 10.11
C GLY A 272 11.55 -9.83 8.97
N ASN A 273 10.35 -10.47 9.01
CA ASN A 273 9.27 -10.26 8.04
C ASN A 273 7.96 -9.93 8.75
N THR A 274 7.78 -10.46 9.94
CA THR A 274 6.61 -10.24 10.79
C THR A 274 7.08 -9.85 12.18
N ALA A 275 6.27 -9.12 12.92
CA ALA A 275 6.57 -8.79 14.30
C ALA A 275 5.37 -8.95 15.21
N THR A 276 5.65 -9.04 16.53
CA THR A 276 4.66 -9.00 17.59
C THR A 276 5.07 -7.96 18.63
N ILE A 277 4.10 -7.32 19.28
CA ILE A 277 4.32 -6.54 20.52
C ILE A 277 3.56 -7.22 21.64
N ASN A 278 4.26 -7.60 22.72
CA ASN A 278 3.70 -8.35 23.84
C ASN A 278 2.85 -9.56 23.39
N GLY A 279 3.35 -10.31 22.41
CA GLY A 279 2.71 -11.49 21.82
C GLY A 279 1.56 -11.21 20.84
N ASN A 280 1.18 -9.97 20.63
CA ASN A 280 0.16 -9.61 19.64
C ASN A 280 0.80 -9.27 18.29
N ASN A 281 0.34 -9.90 17.22
CA ASN A 281 0.83 -9.59 15.88
C ASN A 281 0.65 -8.12 15.54
N VAL A 282 1.70 -7.52 14.98
CA VAL A 282 1.69 -6.15 14.46
C VAL A 282 2.08 -6.16 12.98
N ASP A 283 1.62 -5.18 12.26
CA ASP A 283 1.89 -5.06 10.83
C ASP A 283 3.13 -4.19 10.62
N THR A 284 4.22 -4.79 10.20
CA THR A 284 5.49 -4.12 9.86
C THR A 284 5.68 -3.98 8.35
N SER A 285 4.64 -4.24 7.57
CA SER A 285 4.75 -4.20 6.12
C SER A 285 4.66 -2.79 5.53
N GLY A 286 4.43 -1.76 6.33
CA GLY A 286 4.08 -0.41 5.86
C GLY A 286 2.74 -0.38 5.11
N MET A 287 1.98 -1.48 5.20
CA MET A 287 0.75 -1.67 4.45
C MET A 287 -0.48 -1.30 5.29
N PRO A 288 -1.49 -0.72 4.66
CA PRO A 288 -2.73 -0.39 5.36
C PRO A 288 -3.38 -1.60 5.99
N SER A 289 -3.75 -1.50 7.28
CA SER A 289 -4.26 -2.63 8.06
C SER A 289 -5.61 -3.17 7.58
N ASP A 290 -6.42 -2.33 6.92
CA ASP A 290 -7.76 -2.66 6.45
C ASP A 290 -7.81 -3.42 5.11
N ILE A 291 -6.64 -3.76 4.54
CA ILE A 291 -6.55 -4.62 3.35
C ILE A 291 -6.32 -6.08 3.68
N THR A 292 -5.94 -6.41 4.92
CA THR A 292 -5.67 -7.79 5.34
C THR A 292 -6.91 -8.68 5.17
N GLY A 293 -6.75 -9.79 4.43
CA GLY A 293 -7.85 -10.68 4.09
C GLY A 293 -8.84 -10.13 3.05
N HIS A 294 -8.60 -8.93 2.52
CA HIS A 294 -9.43 -8.37 1.46
C HIS A 294 -9.12 -9.04 0.11
N TRP A 295 -10.14 -9.30 -0.73
CA TRP A 295 -9.99 -9.98 -2.03
C TRP A 295 -8.97 -9.32 -2.99
N ALA A 296 -8.69 -8.03 -2.82
CA ALA A 296 -7.72 -7.25 -3.60
C ALA A 296 -6.40 -7.01 -2.86
N GLU A 297 -6.16 -7.64 -1.71
CA GLU A 297 -4.98 -7.41 -0.86
C GLU A 297 -3.66 -7.46 -1.65
N SER A 298 -3.44 -8.54 -2.39
CA SER A 298 -2.21 -8.73 -3.16
C SER A 298 -1.96 -7.62 -4.18
N GLN A 299 -3.00 -7.19 -4.91
CA GLN A 299 -2.87 -6.12 -5.90
C GLN A 299 -2.68 -4.75 -5.25
N ILE A 300 -3.31 -4.51 -4.10
CA ILE A 300 -3.13 -3.25 -3.36
C ILE A 300 -1.70 -3.16 -2.84
N LYS A 301 -1.16 -4.22 -2.24
CA LYS A 301 0.24 -4.30 -1.80
C LYS A 301 1.22 -4.05 -2.95
N ASP A 302 1.02 -4.69 -4.09
CA ASP A 302 1.85 -4.48 -5.29
C ASP A 302 1.81 -3.03 -5.79
N PHE A 303 0.65 -2.39 -5.74
CA PHE A 303 0.51 -0.99 -6.17
C PHE A 303 1.15 0.00 -5.20
N ILE A 304 1.07 -0.27 -3.89
CA ILE A 304 1.73 0.55 -2.86
C ILE A 304 3.25 0.40 -2.97
N SER A 305 3.78 -0.81 -3.05
CA SER A 305 5.21 -1.08 -3.17
C SER A 305 5.85 -0.46 -4.43
N LYS A 306 5.08 -0.36 -5.53
CA LYS A 306 5.49 0.34 -6.76
C LYS A 306 5.29 1.86 -6.71
N GLY A 307 4.77 2.40 -5.62
CA GLY A 307 4.53 3.82 -5.45
C GLY A 307 3.43 4.40 -6.35
N TYR A 308 2.55 3.55 -6.91
CA TYR A 308 1.44 4.01 -7.75
C TYR A 308 0.37 4.76 -6.96
N LEU A 309 0.13 4.35 -5.73
CA LEU A 309 -0.74 5.01 -4.76
C LEU A 309 -0.27 4.72 -3.33
N ASN A 310 -0.82 5.43 -2.36
CA ASN A 310 -0.57 5.21 -0.93
C ASN A 310 -1.90 4.99 -0.19
N GLY A 311 -1.81 4.47 1.02
CA GLY A 311 -2.89 4.53 2.01
C GLY A 311 -3.17 5.97 2.46
N TYR A 312 -4.12 6.12 3.36
CA TYR A 312 -4.41 7.39 4.03
C TYR A 312 -3.50 7.57 5.25
N PRO A 313 -3.31 8.82 5.72
CA PRO A 313 -2.49 9.10 6.91
C PRO A 313 -2.98 8.40 8.19
N ASP A 314 -4.24 7.93 8.21
CA ASP A 314 -4.82 7.17 9.32
C ASP A 314 -4.46 5.66 9.30
N GLY A 315 -3.50 5.26 8.47
CA GLY A 315 -3.05 3.87 8.33
C GLY A 315 -4.04 2.96 7.60
N THR A 316 -5.06 3.53 6.94
CA THR A 316 -6.05 2.76 6.18
C THR A 316 -5.91 2.94 4.68
N PHE A 317 -6.39 1.98 3.91
CA PHE A 317 -6.54 2.08 2.45
C PHE A 317 -7.95 2.45 2.02
N LYS A 318 -8.94 2.08 2.83
CA LYS A 318 -10.39 2.21 2.56
C LYS A 318 -10.78 1.52 1.24
N PRO A 319 -10.56 0.21 1.09
CA PRO A 319 -10.70 -0.51 -0.18
C PRO A 319 -12.12 -0.44 -0.75
N GLN A 320 -13.14 -0.36 0.11
CA GLN A 320 -14.54 -0.27 -0.28
C GLN A 320 -15.03 1.18 -0.53
N ALA A 321 -14.23 2.19 -0.21
CA ALA A 321 -14.60 3.58 -0.48
C ALA A 321 -14.57 3.87 -1.99
N SER A 322 -15.49 4.72 -2.44
CA SER A 322 -15.47 5.21 -3.82
C SER A 322 -14.23 6.06 -4.07
N ILE A 323 -13.53 5.82 -5.17
CA ILE A 323 -12.38 6.62 -5.56
C ILE A 323 -12.82 7.91 -6.25
N LYS A 324 -12.15 9.02 -5.97
CA LYS A 324 -12.40 10.31 -6.62
C LYS A 324 -11.82 10.34 -8.04
N ARG A 325 -12.38 11.15 -8.93
CA ARG A 325 -11.87 11.35 -10.30
C ARG A 325 -10.42 11.81 -10.31
N SER A 326 -10.05 12.74 -9.42
CA SER A 326 -8.66 13.21 -9.27
C SER A 326 -7.70 12.12 -8.81
N GLU A 327 -8.11 11.26 -7.89
CA GLU A 327 -7.29 10.13 -7.41
C GLU A 327 -7.10 9.09 -8.52
N PHE A 328 -8.17 8.79 -9.26
CA PHE A 328 -8.10 7.82 -10.35
C PHE A 328 -7.14 8.25 -11.47
N VAL A 329 -7.20 9.52 -11.91
CA VAL A 329 -6.27 10.01 -12.94
C VAL A 329 -4.83 10.04 -12.44
N LYS A 330 -4.57 10.38 -11.17
CA LYS A 330 -3.23 10.33 -10.59
C LYS A 330 -2.64 8.92 -10.64
N ILE A 331 -3.42 7.91 -10.22
CA ILE A 331 -2.96 6.51 -10.26
C ILE A 331 -2.72 6.10 -11.72
N LEU A 332 -3.63 6.42 -12.62
CA LEU A 332 -3.50 6.08 -14.04
C LEU A 332 -2.24 6.72 -14.65
N ASN A 333 -1.98 8.01 -14.39
CA ASN A 333 -0.76 8.68 -14.86
C ASN A 333 0.50 7.97 -14.36
N LYS A 334 0.56 7.63 -13.06
CA LYS A 334 1.70 6.92 -12.46
C LYS A 334 1.90 5.53 -13.05
N VAL A 335 0.81 4.76 -13.16
CA VAL A 335 0.83 3.39 -13.70
C VAL A 335 1.38 3.37 -15.13
N PHE A 336 1.02 4.35 -15.93
CA PHE A 336 1.39 4.41 -17.35
C PHE A 336 2.53 5.38 -17.68
N GLY A 337 3.14 6.00 -16.67
CA GLY A 337 4.29 6.88 -16.83
C GLY A 337 3.97 8.15 -17.62
N LEU A 338 2.74 8.68 -17.51
CA LEU A 338 2.34 9.89 -18.23
C LEU A 338 2.88 11.13 -17.52
N THR A 339 3.50 12.04 -18.28
CA THR A 339 4.14 13.25 -17.71
C THR A 339 3.91 14.51 -18.54
N THR A 340 3.44 14.37 -19.78
CA THR A 340 3.26 15.50 -20.71
C THR A 340 2.11 16.41 -20.25
N LYS A 341 2.37 17.72 -20.19
CA LYS A 341 1.44 18.79 -19.80
C LYS A 341 1.26 19.78 -20.94
N SER A 342 0.06 20.34 -21.07
CA SER A 342 -0.25 21.46 -21.99
C SER A 342 -0.51 22.78 -21.28
N GLY A 343 -0.66 22.75 -19.96
CA GLY A 343 -1.09 23.89 -19.14
C GLY A 343 -2.61 24.03 -19.08
N LYS A 344 -3.37 23.01 -19.47
CA LYS A 344 -4.85 23.04 -19.35
C LYS A 344 -5.27 23.08 -17.88
N VAL A 345 -6.10 24.08 -17.55
CA VAL A 345 -6.67 24.27 -16.22
C VAL A 345 -8.18 24.39 -16.34
N PHE A 346 -8.92 23.75 -15.45
CA PHE A 346 -10.37 23.93 -15.29
C PHE A 346 -10.65 24.87 -14.13
N ASP A 347 -11.77 25.58 -14.16
CA ASP A 347 -12.14 26.58 -13.13
C ASP A 347 -12.13 25.97 -11.72
N ASP A 348 -12.58 24.71 -11.59
CA ASP A 348 -12.65 23.96 -10.33
C ASP A 348 -11.35 23.23 -9.93
N THR A 349 -10.28 23.39 -10.73
CA THR A 349 -8.97 22.77 -10.44
C THR A 349 -7.86 23.77 -10.14
N VAL A 350 -8.11 25.07 -10.23
CA VAL A 350 -7.09 26.14 -10.09
C VAL A 350 -6.27 25.97 -8.80
N TRP A 351 -6.94 25.67 -7.68
CA TRP A 351 -6.33 25.49 -6.36
C TRP A 351 -6.36 24.05 -5.88
N HIS A 352 -6.72 23.10 -6.76
CA HIS A 352 -6.81 21.70 -6.38
C HIS A 352 -5.44 21.02 -6.46
N TRP A 353 -5.11 20.17 -5.49
CA TRP A 353 -3.85 19.44 -5.42
C TRP A 353 -3.52 18.61 -6.68
N ALA A 354 -4.56 18.10 -7.37
CA ALA A 354 -4.41 17.27 -8.57
C ALA A 354 -4.44 18.09 -9.87
N LYS A 355 -4.30 19.41 -9.84
CA LYS A 355 -4.33 20.28 -11.03
C LYS A 355 -3.39 19.75 -12.13
N ASP A 356 -2.16 19.47 -11.77
CA ASP A 356 -1.14 18.98 -12.69
C ASP A 356 -1.43 17.56 -13.20
N GLU A 357 -1.93 16.69 -12.35
CA GLU A 357 -2.34 15.33 -12.73
C GLU A 357 -3.50 15.33 -13.72
N ILE A 358 -4.43 16.25 -13.56
CA ILE A 358 -5.57 16.43 -14.45
C ILE A 358 -5.09 16.96 -15.82
N ASP A 359 -4.20 17.97 -15.84
CA ASP A 359 -3.60 18.45 -17.08
C ASP A 359 -2.87 17.33 -17.83
N ILE A 360 -2.06 16.52 -17.13
CA ILE A 360 -1.39 15.35 -17.71
C ILE A 360 -2.41 14.41 -18.37
N ALA A 361 -3.45 14.00 -17.66
CA ALA A 361 -4.45 13.06 -18.17
C ALA A 361 -5.21 13.61 -19.38
N VAL A 362 -5.57 14.88 -19.36
CA VAL A 362 -6.28 15.57 -20.46
C VAL A 362 -5.35 15.71 -21.68
N THR A 363 -4.11 16.15 -21.46
CA THR A 363 -3.11 16.35 -22.52
C THR A 363 -2.79 15.05 -23.24
N ASN A 364 -2.76 13.94 -22.52
CA ASN A 364 -2.50 12.60 -23.11
C ASN A 364 -3.79 11.93 -23.64
N GLY A 365 -4.92 12.65 -23.70
CA GLY A 365 -6.17 12.14 -24.29
C GLY A 365 -6.88 11.07 -23.47
N VAL A 366 -6.51 10.90 -22.20
CA VAL A 366 -7.10 9.90 -21.28
C VAL A 366 -8.54 10.30 -20.93
N CYS A 367 -8.74 11.56 -20.62
CA CYS A 367 -10.06 12.10 -20.22
C CYS A 367 -10.27 13.52 -20.70
N GLN A 368 -11.48 14.00 -20.45
CA GLN A 368 -11.89 15.38 -20.67
C GLN A 368 -12.58 15.89 -19.41
N GLY A 369 -12.86 17.20 -19.35
CA GLY A 369 -13.72 17.77 -18.34
C GLY A 369 -15.15 17.20 -18.41
N THR A 370 -15.92 17.43 -17.35
CA THR A 370 -17.38 17.19 -17.35
C THR A 370 -18.11 18.27 -18.15
N SER A 371 -17.45 19.42 -18.32
CA SER A 371 -17.78 20.49 -19.25
C SER A 371 -16.50 21.10 -19.82
N ASP A 372 -16.62 22.15 -20.63
CA ASP A 372 -15.46 22.89 -21.17
C ASP A 372 -14.63 23.57 -20.07
N THR A 373 -15.24 23.89 -18.93
CA THR A 373 -14.64 24.66 -17.82
C THR A 373 -14.53 23.88 -16.51
N THR A 374 -15.16 22.73 -16.37
CA THR A 374 -15.15 21.94 -15.12
C THR A 374 -14.65 20.52 -15.29
N PHE A 375 -13.97 20.01 -14.29
CA PHE A 375 -13.47 18.63 -14.23
C PHE A 375 -14.17 17.77 -13.17
N GLU A 376 -14.68 18.38 -12.11
CA GLU A 376 -15.24 17.73 -10.92
C GLU A 376 -14.24 16.82 -10.20
N PRO A 377 -13.08 17.34 -9.73
CA PRO A 377 -11.98 16.52 -9.22
C PRO A 377 -12.34 15.74 -7.97
N ASN A 378 -13.24 16.28 -7.12
CA ASN A 378 -13.66 15.65 -5.87
C ASN A 378 -14.88 14.71 -6.02
N ALA A 379 -15.52 14.69 -7.18
CA ALA A 379 -16.62 13.77 -7.43
C ALA A 379 -16.11 12.31 -7.50
N PRO A 380 -16.85 11.33 -6.96
CA PRO A 380 -16.53 9.92 -7.19
C PRO A 380 -16.67 9.59 -8.69
N ILE A 381 -15.78 8.73 -9.20
CA ILE A 381 -15.82 8.32 -10.61
C ILE A 381 -16.74 7.09 -10.77
N THR A 382 -17.58 7.08 -11.81
CA THR A 382 -18.41 5.91 -12.13
C THR A 382 -17.62 4.84 -12.88
N ARG A 383 -18.13 3.60 -12.86
CA ARG A 383 -17.49 2.47 -13.55
C ARG A 383 -17.41 2.69 -15.07
N GLU A 384 -18.45 3.26 -15.69
CA GLU A 384 -18.40 3.58 -17.12
C GLU A 384 -17.42 4.71 -17.46
N GLN A 385 -17.25 5.70 -16.55
CA GLN A 385 -16.25 6.76 -16.73
C GLN A 385 -14.83 6.21 -16.60
N ALA A 386 -14.56 5.35 -15.62
CA ALA A 386 -13.27 4.70 -15.45
C ALA A 386 -12.93 3.80 -16.66
N ALA A 387 -13.90 3.01 -17.14
CA ALA A 387 -13.75 2.21 -18.35
C ALA A 387 -13.36 3.06 -19.55
N LYS A 388 -14.05 4.19 -19.76
CA LYS A 388 -13.74 5.11 -20.86
C LYS A 388 -12.34 5.71 -20.76
N MET A 389 -11.90 6.11 -19.58
CA MET A 389 -10.54 6.65 -19.37
C MET A 389 -9.46 5.62 -19.74
N ILE A 390 -9.64 4.37 -19.31
CA ILE A 390 -8.71 3.28 -19.65
C ILE A 390 -8.73 2.98 -21.15
N ALA A 391 -9.93 2.88 -21.76
CA ALA A 391 -10.08 2.61 -23.18
C ALA A 391 -9.47 3.72 -24.04
N ASN A 392 -9.66 4.97 -23.68
CA ASN A 392 -9.04 6.12 -24.35
C ASN A 392 -7.51 6.03 -24.33
N TYR A 393 -6.92 5.74 -23.14
CA TYR A 393 -5.48 5.53 -23.01
C TYR A 393 -5.00 4.38 -23.89
N LYS A 394 -5.70 3.26 -23.87
CA LYS A 394 -5.36 2.06 -24.69
C LYS A 394 -5.73 2.23 -26.15
N LYS A 395 -6.49 3.27 -26.52
CA LYS A 395 -7.01 3.51 -27.88
C LYS A 395 -7.81 2.31 -28.42
N ILE A 396 -8.63 1.71 -27.55
CA ILE A 396 -9.51 0.58 -27.87
C ILE A 396 -10.98 1.01 -27.82
N SER A 397 -11.76 0.46 -28.74
CA SER A 397 -13.20 0.68 -28.81
C SER A 397 -13.82 -0.52 -29.55
N ASP A 398 -14.98 -0.98 -29.12
CA ASP A 398 -15.70 -2.07 -29.76
C ASP A 398 -17.17 -1.74 -29.95
N MET A 399 -17.68 -1.92 -31.16
CA MET A 399 -19.06 -1.60 -31.55
C MET A 399 -20.00 -2.81 -31.52
N HIS A 400 -19.52 -4.00 -31.19
CA HIS A 400 -20.37 -5.22 -31.22
C HIS A 400 -21.34 -5.26 -30.05
N HIS A 401 -20.99 -4.73 -28.89
CA HIS A 401 -21.77 -4.67 -27.66
C HIS A 401 -22.29 -6.04 -27.17
N ASN A 402 -21.57 -7.11 -27.48
CA ASN A 402 -22.01 -8.47 -27.16
C ASN A 402 -21.94 -8.75 -25.66
N LYS A 403 -20.87 -8.33 -25.00
CA LYS A 403 -20.68 -8.57 -23.56
C LYS A 403 -21.54 -7.67 -22.71
N ILE A 404 -21.61 -6.37 -23.03
CA ILE A 404 -22.41 -5.44 -22.23
C ILE A 404 -23.91 -5.77 -22.32
N ASN A 405 -24.40 -6.21 -23.47
CA ASN A 405 -25.77 -6.64 -23.63
C ASN A 405 -26.09 -7.95 -22.89
N GLY A 406 -25.09 -8.71 -22.49
CA GLY A 406 -25.23 -9.91 -21.65
C GLY A 406 -25.54 -9.61 -20.18
N TYR A 407 -25.34 -8.37 -19.74
CA TYR A 407 -25.67 -7.95 -18.36
C TYR A 407 -27.10 -7.42 -18.26
N ASN A 408 -27.76 -7.72 -17.14
CA ASN A 408 -29.16 -7.32 -16.90
C ASN A 408 -29.37 -5.81 -16.95
N ASP A 409 -28.34 -5.03 -16.66
CA ASP A 409 -28.33 -3.55 -16.65
C ASP A 409 -27.48 -2.93 -17.77
N GLY A 410 -27.05 -3.71 -18.74
CA GLY A 410 -26.20 -3.24 -19.83
C GLY A 410 -26.78 -2.04 -20.59
N SER A 411 -28.12 -2.01 -20.75
CA SER A 411 -28.85 -0.88 -21.36
C SER A 411 -28.77 0.44 -20.60
N GLN A 412 -28.32 0.43 -19.35
CA GLN A 412 -28.11 1.66 -18.56
C GLN A 412 -26.77 2.32 -18.88
N THR A 413 -25.87 1.66 -19.62
CA THR A 413 -24.60 2.25 -20.07
C THR A 413 -24.88 3.43 -20.99
N ALA A 414 -24.22 4.56 -20.72
CA ALA A 414 -24.42 5.76 -21.51
C ALA A 414 -23.91 5.57 -22.94
N ASN A 415 -24.63 6.13 -23.92
CA ASN A 415 -24.27 6.04 -25.34
C ASN A 415 -22.84 6.55 -25.65
N TRP A 416 -22.35 7.49 -24.85
CA TRP A 416 -21.00 8.04 -25.00
C TRP A 416 -19.89 7.11 -24.48
N ALA A 417 -20.23 6.05 -23.73
CA ALA A 417 -19.29 5.13 -23.10
C ALA A 417 -19.45 3.69 -23.58
N ILE A 418 -20.53 3.35 -24.28
CA ILE A 418 -20.89 1.94 -24.52
C ILE A 418 -19.82 1.19 -25.33
N ASN A 419 -19.20 1.83 -26.33
CA ASN A 419 -18.17 1.21 -27.15
C ASN A 419 -16.88 0.96 -26.34
N GLU A 420 -16.51 1.88 -25.47
CA GLU A 420 -15.34 1.76 -24.61
C GLU A 420 -15.58 0.76 -23.48
N VAL A 421 -16.80 0.74 -22.91
CA VAL A 421 -17.17 -0.29 -21.92
C VAL A 421 -17.13 -1.69 -22.53
N GLU A 422 -17.65 -1.86 -23.77
CA GLU A 422 -17.54 -3.14 -24.47
C GLU A 422 -16.08 -3.55 -24.65
N ALA A 423 -15.24 -2.63 -25.16
CA ALA A 423 -13.82 -2.92 -25.37
C ALA A 423 -13.09 -3.30 -24.06
N ILE A 424 -13.43 -2.66 -22.94
CA ILE A 424 -12.87 -2.97 -21.62
C ILE A 424 -13.31 -4.34 -21.12
N LEU A 425 -14.56 -4.74 -21.41
CA LEU A 425 -15.09 -6.08 -21.10
C LEU A 425 -14.45 -7.15 -22.00
N GLU A 426 -14.27 -6.88 -23.30
CA GLU A 426 -13.60 -7.80 -24.23
C GLU A 426 -12.12 -8.00 -23.87
N ALA A 427 -11.42 -6.93 -23.48
CA ALA A 427 -10.05 -6.98 -23.00
C ALA A 427 -9.90 -7.70 -21.64
N GLY A 428 -11.00 -7.97 -20.93
CA GLY A 428 -10.98 -8.57 -19.61
C GLY A 428 -10.47 -7.64 -18.50
N TYR A 429 -10.41 -6.33 -18.74
CA TYR A 429 -9.92 -5.36 -17.75
C TYR A 429 -10.92 -5.11 -16.64
N MET A 430 -12.20 -5.05 -16.96
CA MET A 430 -13.31 -5.04 -16.00
C MET A 430 -14.21 -6.26 -16.19
N ASN A 431 -14.86 -6.68 -15.11
CA ASN A 431 -15.91 -7.67 -15.13
C ASN A 431 -17.18 -7.08 -14.47
N GLY A 432 -18.33 -7.68 -14.79
CA GLY A 432 -19.55 -7.45 -14.02
C GLY A 432 -19.57 -8.25 -12.71
N TYR A 433 -20.64 -8.11 -11.99
CA TYR A 433 -20.92 -8.83 -10.73
C TYR A 433 -21.70 -10.11 -11.05
N SER A 434 -21.07 -11.26 -10.77
CA SER A 434 -21.62 -12.58 -11.13
C SER A 434 -22.86 -12.98 -10.33
N ASP A 435 -22.98 -12.49 -9.10
CA ASP A 435 -24.11 -12.73 -8.21
C ASP A 435 -25.43 -12.13 -8.73
N THR A 436 -25.35 -11.00 -9.40
CA THR A 436 -26.50 -10.25 -9.94
C THR A 436 -26.55 -10.21 -11.46
N ASN A 437 -25.52 -10.70 -12.13
CA ASN A 437 -25.30 -10.55 -13.57
C ASN A 437 -25.48 -9.08 -14.03
N THR A 438 -24.84 -8.14 -13.32
CA THR A 438 -24.90 -6.71 -13.63
C THR A 438 -23.51 -6.13 -13.85
N PHE A 439 -23.38 -5.09 -14.68
CA PHE A 439 -22.16 -4.33 -14.84
C PHE A 439 -22.10 -3.12 -13.91
N LYS A 440 -23.24 -2.56 -13.55
CA LYS A 440 -23.42 -1.36 -12.72
C LYS A 440 -22.71 -0.13 -13.29
N PRO A 441 -22.99 0.30 -14.54
CA PRO A 441 -22.24 1.34 -15.22
C PRO A 441 -22.27 2.70 -14.49
N LYS A 442 -23.38 3.01 -13.82
CA LYS A 442 -23.58 4.27 -13.10
C LYS A 442 -23.09 4.27 -11.66
N ASN A 443 -22.75 3.09 -11.13
CA ASN A 443 -22.20 3.01 -9.78
C ASN A 443 -20.78 3.54 -9.75
N ASN A 444 -20.40 4.10 -8.61
CA ASN A 444 -19.02 4.51 -8.37
C ASN A 444 -18.12 3.26 -8.29
N ILE A 445 -16.92 3.34 -8.87
CA ILE A 445 -15.90 2.31 -8.69
C ILE A 445 -15.22 2.50 -7.34
N THR A 446 -14.97 1.39 -6.63
CA THR A 446 -14.23 1.45 -5.36
C THR A 446 -12.73 1.57 -5.59
N ARG A 447 -11.98 1.97 -4.56
CA ARG A 447 -10.50 2.05 -4.61
C ARG A 447 -9.89 0.69 -4.93
N ALA A 448 -10.39 -0.39 -4.34
CA ALA A 448 -9.94 -1.75 -4.62
C ALA A 448 -10.23 -2.18 -6.07
N GLU A 449 -11.45 -1.91 -6.57
CA GLU A 449 -11.80 -2.21 -7.96
C GLU A 449 -10.94 -1.42 -8.96
N ALA A 450 -10.61 -0.17 -8.67
CA ALA A 450 -9.74 0.66 -9.50
C ALA A 450 -8.34 0.05 -9.60
N VAL A 451 -7.74 -0.35 -8.47
CA VAL A 451 -6.43 -1.02 -8.42
C VAL A 451 -6.43 -2.30 -9.23
N VAL A 452 -7.40 -3.19 -9.00
CA VAL A 452 -7.48 -4.47 -9.70
C VAL A 452 -7.70 -4.29 -11.20
N THR A 453 -8.51 -3.32 -11.58
CA THR A 453 -8.73 -2.98 -13.00
C THR A 453 -7.44 -2.53 -13.67
N LEU A 454 -6.73 -1.58 -13.08
CA LEU A 454 -5.44 -1.10 -13.61
C LEU A 454 -4.36 -2.18 -13.57
N GLY A 455 -4.35 -3.04 -12.56
CA GLY A 455 -3.48 -4.22 -12.50
C GLY A 455 -3.69 -5.19 -13.67
N ARG A 456 -4.93 -5.42 -14.06
CA ARG A 456 -5.24 -6.23 -15.25
C ARG A 456 -4.77 -5.58 -16.55
N VAL A 457 -4.85 -4.26 -16.65
CA VAL A 457 -4.30 -3.52 -17.81
C VAL A 457 -2.78 -3.66 -17.91
N ILE A 458 -2.07 -3.63 -16.76
CA ILE A 458 -0.63 -3.88 -16.71
C ILE A 458 -0.31 -5.32 -17.15
N ALA A 459 -1.06 -6.30 -16.62
CA ALA A 459 -0.83 -7.72 -16.88
C ALA A 459 -1.12 -8.13 -18.33
N ASN A 460 -2.07 -7.46 -19.00
CA ASN A 460 -2.42 -7.68 -20.41
C ASN A 460 -2.35 -6.37 -21.21
N PRO A 461 -1.15 -5.86 -21.53
CA PRO A 461 -1.00 -4.55 -22.17
C PRO A 461 -1.50 -4.51 -23.63
N ASN A 462 -1.60 -5.65 -24.29
CA ASN A 462 -2.03 -5.78 -25.69
C ASN A 462 -3.16 -6.83 -25.80
N PRO A 463 -4.38 -6.50 -25.42
CA PRO A 463 -5.51 -7.43 -25.48
C PRO A 463 -5.83 -7.76 -26.95
N VAL A 464 -6.19 -9.01 -27.20
CA VAL A 464 -6.75 -9.39 -28.51
C VAL A 464 -8.18 -8.88 -28.55
N MET A 465 -8.42 -7.88 -29.37
CA MET A 465 -9.76 -7.35 -29.62
C MET A 465 -10.42 -8.15 -30.75
N PRO A 466 -11.76 -8.34 -30.72
CA PRO A 466 -12.48 -8.89 -31.86
C PRO A 466 -12.20 -8.06 -33.12
N GLU A 467 -12.00 -8.73 -34.24
CA GLU A 467 -11.89 -8.01 -35.50
C GLU A 467 -13.15 -7.17 -35.74
N PRO A 468 -13.03 -5.93 -36.23
CA PRO A 468 -14.18 -5.17 -36.64
C PRO A 468 -14.98 -6.01 -37.64
N PRO A 469 -16.32 -6.00 -37.59
CA PRO A 469 -17.11 -6.72 -38.59
C PRO A 469 -16.62 -6.33 -39.97
N ALA A 470 -16.23 -7.33 -40.77
CA ALA A 470 -15.77 -7.11 -42.13
C ALA A 470 -16.77 -6.18 -42.83
N PRO A 471 -16.32 -5.17 -43.58
CA PRO A 471 -17.23 -4.38 -44.41
C PRO A 471 -18.03 -5.37 -45.25
N ALA A 472 -19.37 -5.29 -45.18
CA ALA A 472 -20.24 -6.16 -45.96
C ALA A 472 -19.73 -6.15 -47.40
N GLU A 473 -19.27 -7.30 -47.91
CA GLU A 473 -18.83 -7.43 -49.28
C GLU A 473 -19.93 -6.88 -50.18
N PRO A 474 -19.59 -6.14 -51.26
CA PRO A 474 -20.58 -5.70 -52.22
C PRO A 474 -21.24 -6.97 -52.77
N VAL A 475 -22.52 -7.16 -52.47
CA VAL A 475 -23.29 -8.30 -52.98
C VAL A 475 -23.25 -8.20 -54.49
N THR A 476 -22.43 -9.03 -55.16
CA THR A 476 -22.47 -9.21 -56.60
C THR A 476 -23.86 -9.75 -56.96
N PRO A 477 -24.57 -9.13 -57.90
CA PRO A 477 -25.90 -9.59 -58.31
C PRO A 477 -25.78 -11.02 -58.83
N PRO A 478 -26.69 -11.95 -58.47
CA PRO A 478 -26.71 -13.28 -59.05
C PRO A 478 -26.98 -13.21 -60.55
N ALA A 479 -26.24 -14.00 -61.31
CA ALA A 479 -26.39 -14.14 -62.75
C ALA A 479 -27.84 -14.46 -63.14
N THR A 480 -28.36 -13.78 -64.15
CA THR A 480 -29.69 -13.90 -64.67
C THR A 480 -29.96 -15.29 -65.25
N ASN A 481 -31.05 -15.92 -64.87
CA ASN A 481 -31.73 -16.99 -65.59
C ASN A 481 -33.22 -16.65 -65.78
N PRO A 482 -33.86 -17.15 -66.83
CA PRO A 482 -34.90 -16.40 -67.55
C PRO A 482 -36.30 -16.52 -66.93
N THR A 483 -37.07 -15.49 -67.20
CA THR A 483 -38.44 -15.24 -66.84
C THR A 483 -39.44 -16.40 -67.04
N PRO A 484 -40.44 -16.53 -66.19
CA PRO A 484 -41.83 -16.67 -66.65
C PRO A 484 -42.74 -15.56 -66.11
N ASN A 485 -43.76 -15.29 -66.85
CA ASN A 485 -44.77 -14.24 -66.81
C ASN A 485 -45.54 -14.10 -65.45
N PRO A 486 -46.18 -12.94 -65.24
CA PRO A 486 -46.61 -12.47 -63.91
C PRO A 486 -48.00 -12.96 -63.48
N PRO A 487 -48.27 -12.93 -62.18
CA PRO A 487 -49.62 -12.60 -61.71
C PRO A 487 -49.65 -11.33 -60.83
N THR A 488 -50.56 -10.50 -61.18
CA THR A 488 -51.41 -9.53 -60.47
C THR A 488 -51.06 -9.08 -59.07
N ASN A 489 -50.76 -7.80 -59.04
CA ASN A 489 -51.03 -6.72 -58.06
C ASN A 489 -51.81 -7.06 -56.78
N ILE A 490 -51.09 -6.96 -55.62
CA ILE A 490 -51.71 -6.56 -54.36
C ILE A 490 -50.73 -5.57 -53.70
N GLY A 491 -51.21 -4.36 -53.40
CA GLY A 491 -50.43 -3.25 -52.87
C GLY A 491 -49.77 -3.54 -51.50
N GLY A 492 -48.48 -3.59 -51.51
CA GLY A 492 -47.63 -3.60 -50.33
C GLY A 492 -46.33 -2.91 -50.66
N SER A 493 -45.79 -2.11 -49.76
CA SER A 493 -44.64 -1.22 -49.92
C SER A 493 -43.32 -1.90 -50.43
N GLY A 494 -43.29 -3.22 -50.68
CA GLY A 494 -42.13 -3.97 -51.15
C GLY A 494 -40.94 -3.97 -50.15
N LEU A 495 -41.12 -3.49 -48.95
CA LEU A 495 -40.10 -3.43 -47.91
C LEU A 495 -40.28 -4.59 -46.92
N THR A 496 -39.20 -5.31 -46.66
CA THR A 496 -39.10 -6.34 -45.60
C THR A 496 -38.54 -5.75 -44.32
N ASP A 497 -38.66 -6.41 -43.19
CA ASP A 497 -38.12 -5.94 -41.90
C ASP A 497 -36.61 -5.71 -41.92
N SER A 498 -35.88 -6.34 -42.80
CA SER A 498 -34.45 -6.16 -43.08
C SER A 498 -34.14 -5.00 -44.05
N SER A 499 -35.15 -4.40 -44.67
CA SER A 499 -34.93 -3.31 -45.64
C SER A 499 -34.39 -2.07 -44.96
N THR A 500 -33.35 -1.46 -45.56
CA THR A 500 -32.83 -0.18 -45.09
C THR A 500 -33.82 0.93 -45.35
N VAL A 501 -34.18 1.67 -44.32
CA VAL A 501 -35.04 2.84 -44.37
C VAL A 501 -34.38 4.04 -43.70
N TYR A 502 -34.87 5.22 -44.00
CA TYR A 502 -34.29 6.48 -43.49
C TYR A 502 -35.27 7.14 -42.55
N VAL A 503 -34.78 7.51 -41.34
CA VAL A 503 -35.57 8.14 -40.29
C VAL A 503 -34.90 9.43 -39.81
N THR A 504 -35.67 10.30 -39.18
CA THR A 504 -35.13 11.47 -38.48
C THR A 504 -35.38 11.33 -37.00
N PRO A 505 -34.58 11.95 -36.13
CA PRO A 505 -34.75 11.83 -34.67
C PRO A 505 -36.17 12.19 -34.19
N SER A 506 -36.78 13.22 -34.73
CA SER A 506 -38.07 13.72 -34.32
C SER A 506 -39.26 13.31 -35.20
N GLY A 507 -39.00 12.67 -36.37
CA GLY A 507 -40.05 12.22 -37.29
C GLY A 507 -40.74 10.95 -36.83
N LYS A 508 -42.02 10.75 -37.19
CA LYS A 508 -42.78 9.51 -36.90
C LYS A 508 -42.76 8.51 -38.07
N SER A 509 -42.31 8.94 -39.26
CA SER A 509 -42.33 8.10 -40.47
C SER A 509 -40.96 7.62 -40.86
N TYR A 510 -40.92 6.45 -41.48
CA TYR A 510 -39.75 5.93 -42.19
C TYR A 510 -39.83 6.21 -43.71
N HIS A 511 -38.69 6.36 -44.35
CA HIS A 511 -38.55 6.70 -45.79
C HIS A 511 -37.73 5.65 -46.55
N LYS A 512 -38.14 5.30 -47.75
CA LYS A 512 -37.48 4.33 -48.59
C LYS A 512 -36.16 4.84 -49.20
N THR A 513 -35.98 6.13 -49.28
CA THR A 513 -34.77 6.77 -49.85
C THR A 513 -34.36 8.00 -49.04
N LYS A 514 -33.04 8.19 -48.89
CA LYS A 514 -32.45 9.38 -48.26
C LYS A 514 -32.76 10.68 -49.00
N SER A 515 -33.00 10.59 -50.31
CA SER A 515 -33.34 11.72 -51.17
C SER A 515 -34.84 12.10 -51.18
N CYS A 516 -35.63 11.48 -50.31
CA CYS A 516 -37.06 11.81 -50.20
C CYS A 516 -37.27 13.28 -49.93
N THR A 517 -38.17 13.90 -50.68
CA THR A 517 -38.47 15.36 -50.55
C THR A 517 -38.98 15.76 -49.18
N ALA A 518 -39.61 14.83 -48.43
CA ALA A 518 -40.02 15.06 -47.05
C ALA A 518 -38.84 15.19 -46.09
N LEU A 519 -37.65 14.70 -46.45
CA LEU A 519 -36.41 14.79 -45.63
C LEU A 519 -35.57 16.03 -45.91
N LYS A 520 -35.90 16.85 -46.95
CA LYS A 520 -35.06 17.99 -47.40
C LYS A 520 -34.76 19.05 -46.32
N ARG A 521 -35.59 19.15 -45.28
CA ARG A 521 -35.41 20.10 -44.19
C ARG A 521 -34.79 19.50 -42.93
N SER A 522 -34.47 18.21 -42.96
CA SER A 522 -33.91 17.49 -41.80
C SER A 522 -32.39 17.60 -41.76
N LYS A 523 -31.86 18.08 -40.60
CA LYS A 523 -30.41 18.19 -40.41
C LYS A 523 -29.74 16.86 -40.16
N VAL A 524 -30.48 15.87 -39.62
CA VAL A 524 -29.98 14.52 -39.31
C VAL A 524 -30.94 13.51 -39.92
N ILE A 525 -30.37 12.57 -40.71
CA ILE A 525 -31.10 11.47 -41.37
C ILE A 525 -30.31 10.19 -41.10
N ASN A 526 -30.91 9.28 -40.35
CA ASN A 526 -30.32 8.00 -39.95
C ASN A 526 -30.79 6.87 -40.88
N ALA A 527 -29.89 6.02 -41.33
CA ALA A 527 -30.21 4.78 -42.04
C ALA A 527 -30.35 3.66 -41.00
N VAL A 528 -31.48 2.97 -40.99
CA VAL A 528 -31.78 1.85 -40.04
C VAL A 528 -32.55 0.78 -40.77
N THR A 529 -32.69 -0.44 -40.23
CA THR A 529 -33.60 -1.43 -40.78
C THR A 529 -35.05 -1.03 -40.54
N LEU A 530 -35.99 -1.53 -41.34
CA LEU A 530 -37.42 -1.28 -41.12
C LEU A 530 -37.86 -1.77 -39.73
N SER A 531 -37.35 -2.90 -39.27
CA SER A 531 -37.59 -3.43 -37.94
C SER A 531 -37.11 -2.45 -36.84
N GLN A 532 -35.88 -1.93 -37.00
CA GLN A 532 -35.32 -0.92 -36.06
C GLN A 532 -36.11 0.41 -36.09
N ALA A 533 -36.56 0.84 -37.27
CA ALA A 533 -37.39 2.03 -37.38
C ALA A 533 -38.71 1.88 -36.61
N LYS A 534 -39.37 0.73 -36.77
CA LYS A 534 -40.61 0.39 -36.04
C LYS A 534 -40.38 0.33 -34.53
N ALA A 535 -39.29 -0.29 -34.07
CA ALA A 535 -38.90 -0.34 -32.66
C ALA A 535 -38.64 1.06 -32.05
N GLN A 536 -38.21 2.03 -32.87
CA GLN A 536 -38.03 3.42 -32.50
C GLN A 536 -39.32 4.24 -32.59
N GLY A 537 -40.51 3.62 -32.78
CA GLY A 537 -41.78 4.31 -32.91
C GLY A 537 -41.97 5.03 -34.25
N LYS A 538 -41.17 4.68 -35.30
CA LYS A 538 -41.26 5.19 -36.65
C LYS A 538 -42.12 4.24 -37.50
N SER A 539 -43.34 4.00 -37.13
CA SER A 539 -44.20 2.95 -37.73
C SER A 539 -44.88 3.39 -39.02
N ASP A 540 -44.97 4.69 -39.31
CA ASP A 540 -45.71 5.20 -40.44
C ASP A 540 -44.88 5.24 -41.71
N PRO A 541 -45.29 4.59 -42.82
CA PRO A 541 -44.65 4.74 -44.10
C PRO A 541 -44.81 6.15 -44.64
N CYS A 542 -43.74 6.68 -45.22
CA CYS A 542 -43.81 8.03 -45.84
C CYS A 542 -44.68 7.99 -47.11
N ASN A 543 -45.74 8.77 -47.13
CA ASN A 543 -46.70 8.83 -48.26
C ASN A 543 -46.09 9.27 -49.61
N ILE A 544 -44.84 9.77 -49.60
CA ILE A 544 -44.14 10.24 -50.82
C ILE A 544 -43.25 9.18 -51.44
N CYS A 545 -42.49 8.43 -50.62
CA CYS A 545 -41.48 7.48 -51.14
C CYS A 545 -41.68 6.02 -50.76
N VAL A 546 -42.69 5.73 -49.94
CA VAL A 546 -43.09 4.38 -49.53
C VAL A 546 -44.53 4.20 -49.98
N LYS A 547 -44.72 3.83 -51.25
CA LYS A 547 -46.03 3.49 -51.81
C LYS A 547 -46.09 2.01 -52.13
#